data_59214cc29773f89a55016f249cb48589
#
_entry.id   59214cc29773f89a55016f249cb48589
#
_cell.length_a   1.000
_cell.length_b   1.000
_cell.length_c   1.000
_cell.angle_alpha   90.00
_cell.angle_beta   90.00
_cell.angle_gamma   90.00
#
_symmetry.space_group_name_H-M   'P 1'
#
loop_
_entity.id
_entity.type
_entity.pdbx_description
1 polymer ?
#
loop_
_entity_poly.entity_id
_entity_poly.type
_entity_poly.pdbx_seq_one_letter_code
_entity_poly.pdbx_strand_id
1 'polypeptide(L)'
;VISHFPQSNNPGNEQRDYWTSAAAEAPQSRNRMALAHPAVDALVEEIIRAEDRESLDTATRALDRVLRWGFYVIPHYHSGETRIAVWDKFGYPEPFPAYAMDLDAWWVDSEREAALQRRNRRR
;
A
#
# COMPACT_ATOMS: atom_id res chain seq x y z
N VAL A 1 -0.26 -4.96 19.01
CA VAL A 1 -0.80 -3.90 18.14
C VAL A 1 -1.20 -4.51 16.81
N ILE A 2 -2.39 -4.22 16.33
CA ILE A 2 -2.80 -4.52 14.95
C ILE A 2 -2.46 -3.31 14.11
N SER A 3 -1.73 -3.52 13.02
CA SER A 3 -1.29 -2.44 12.13
C SER A 3 -1.48 -2.82 10.67
N HIS A 4 -1.64 -1.81 9.84
CA HIS A 4 -1.63 -1.92 8.39
C HIS A 4 -0.37 -1.28 7.85
N PHE A 5 0.33 -1.99 6.97
CA PHE A 5 1.52 -1.52 6.29
C PHE A 5 1.19 -1.29 4.82
N PRO A 6 0.83 -0.06 4.42
CA PRO A 6 0.65 0.24 3.01
C PRO A 6 2.00 0.17 2.30
N GLN A 7 2.02 -0.54 1.19
CA GLN A 7 3.22 -0.70 0.36
C GLN A 7 2.89 -0.33 -1.09
N SER A 8 3.86 0.25 -1.76
CA SER A 8 3.81 0.49 -3.19
C SER A 8 4.48 -0.65 -3.96
N ASN A 9 4.27 -0.69 -5.28
CA ASN A 9 4.99 -1.62 -6.14
C ASN A 9 6.46 -1.24 -6.37
N ASN A 10 6.85 -0.06 -5.93
CA ASN A 10 8.21 0.45 -5.94
C ASN A 10 8.59 0.89 -4.52
N PRO A 11 8.95 -0.05 -3.63
CA PRO A 11 9.42 0.30 -2.30
C PRO A 11 10.69 1.16 -2.39
N GLY A 12 10.81 2.13 -1.50
CA GLY A 12 11.89 3.11 -1.51
C GLY A 12 12.17 3.69 -0.12
N ASN A 13 12.27 5.02 -0.02
CA ASN A 13 12.66 5.72 1.20
C ASN A 13 11.74 5.45 2.41
N GLU A 14 10.48 5.15 2.19
CA GLU A 14 9.53 4.82 3.26
C GLU A 14 9.93 3.56 4.04
N GLN A 15 10.76 2.70 3.47
CA GLN A 15 11.26 1.49 4.16
C GLN A 15 12.14 1.85 5.37
N ARG A 16 12.80 3.03 5.35
CA ARG A 16 13.54 3.51 6.51
C ARG A 16 12.65 3.69 7.73
N ASP A 17 11.46 4.25 7.53
CA ASP A 17 10.53 4.54 8.62
C ASP A 17 9.98 3.27 9.27
N TYR A 18 9.90 2.19 8.50
CA TYR A 18 9.31 0.93 8.99
C TYR A 18 10.31 0.00 9.66
N TRP A 19 11.58 -0.04 9.15
CA TRP A 19 12.43 -1.17 9.44
C TRP A 19 13.79 -0.82 10.03
N THR A 20 14.27 0.42 9.94
CA THR A 20 15.64 0.74 10.36
C THR A 20 15.80 0.84 11.88
N SER A 21 17.03 0.58 12.34
CA SER A 21 17.45 0.77 13.73
C SER A 21 17.24 2.22 14.18
N ALA A 22 17.54 3.20 13.32
CA ALA A 22 17.30 4.61 13.60
C ALA A 22 15.81 4.91 13.84
N ALA A 23 14.92 4.29 13.06
CA ALA A 23 13.47 4.42 13.27
C ALA A 23 13.01 3.76 14.56
N ALA A 24 13.66 2.69 15.02
CA ALA A 24 13.30 2.02 16.28
C ALA A 24 13.45 2.96 17.51
N GLU A 25 14.40 3.88 17.46
CA GLU A 25 14.68 4.83 18.55
C GLU A 25 13.87 6.14 18.43
N ALA A 26 13.27 6.41 17.27
CA ALA A 26 12.56 7.65 17.02
C ALA A 26 11.18 7.70 17.73
N PRO A 27 10.83 8.82 18.37
CA PRO A 27 9.51 9.01 18.94
C PRO A 27 8.41 8.91 17.86
N GLN A 28 7.31 8.24 18.16
CA GLN A 28 6.17 8.06 17.26
C GLN A 28 6.51 7.36 15.93
N SER A 29 7.57 6.59 15.92
CA SER A 29 8.05 5.84 14.76
C SER A 29 7.00 4.88 14.20
N ARG A 30 7.13 4.60 12.90
CA ARG A 30 6.40 3.53 12.23
C ARG A 30 7.02 2.15 12.46
N ASN A 31 8.26 2.07 12.92
CA ASN A 31 8.91 0.82 13.36
C ASN A 31 8.33 0.37 14.71
N ARG A 32 7.11 -0.15 14.67
CA ARG A 32 6.33 -0.52 15.86
C ARG A 32 6.87 -1.74 16.60
N MET A 33 7.74 -2.49 15.98
CA MET A 33 8.40 -3.67 16.53
C MET A 33 9.68 -3.32 17.29
N ALA A 34 10.11 -2.06 17.23
CA ALA A 34 11.43 -1.63 17.70
C ALA A 34 12.56 -2.49 17.12
N LEU A 35 12.41 -2.87 15.84
CA LEU A 35 13.38 -3.67 15.12
C LEU A 35 14.67 -2.87 14.94
N ALA A 36 15.76 -3.41 15.47
CA ALA A 36 17.11 -2.86 15.32
C ALA A 36 18.05 -3.99 14.90
N HIS A 37 18.36 -4.06 13.61
CA HIS A 37 19.18 -5.14 13.06
C HIS A 37 20.04 -4.65 11.89
N PRO A 38 21.39 -4.76 11.98
CA PRO A 38 22.29 -4.20 10.96
C PRO A 38 22.07 -4.74 9.55
N ALA A 39 21.71 -6.01 9.40
CA ALA A 39 21.42 -6.57 8.08
C ALA A 39 20.12 -6.01 7.47
N VAL A 40 19.14 -5.65 8.31
CA VAL A 40 17.91 -4.98 7.85
C VAL A 40 18.23 -3.57 7.40
N ASP A 41 19.05 -2.83 8.18
CA ASP A 41 19.50 -1.50 7.79
C ASP A 41 20.22 -1.50 6.44
N ALA A 42 21.13 -2.46 6.23
CA ALA A 42 21.84 -2.60 4.97
C ALA A 42 20.90 -2.94 3.80
N LEU A 43 19.94 -3.86 3.99
CA LEU A 43 18.97 -4.23 2.94
C LEU A 43 18.04 -3.09 2.59
N VAL A 44 17.64 -2.26 3.54
CA VAL A 44 16.84 -1.06 3.29
C VAL A 44 17.62 -0.07 2.42
N GLU A 45 18.91 0.13 2.68
CA GLU A 45 19.76 0.99 1.85
C GLU A 45 19.98 0.42 0.43
N GLU A 46 20.09 -0.91 0.29
CA GLU A 46 20.15 -1.55 -1.03
C GLU A 46 18.85 -1.36 -1.83
N ILE A 47 17.70 -1.45 -1.19
CA ILE A 47 16.39 -1.17 -1.83
C ILE A 47 16.35 0.27 -2.35
N ILE A 48 16.81 1.23 -1.54
CA ILE A 48 16.77 2.65 -1.89
C ILE A 48 17.74 2.99 -3.02
N ARG A 49 18.88 2.29 -3.08
CA ARG A 49 19.92 2.48 -4.10
C ARG A 49 19.70 1.66 -5.38
N ALA A 50 18.71 0.80 -5.41
CA ALA A 50 18.46 -0.05 -6.57
C ALA A 50 18.26 0.78 -7.84
N GLU A 51 19.06 0.52 -8.86
CA GLU A 51 19.04 1.25 -10.12
C GLU A 51 18.11 0.61 -11.18
N ASP A 52 17.75 -0.65 -10.97
CA ASP A 52 16.89 -1.40 -11.86
C ASP A 52 15.89 -2.29 -11.12
N ARG A 53 14.95 -2.87 -11.87
CA ARG A 53 13.91 -3.72 -11.31
C ARG A 53 14.43 -5.01 -10.70
N GLU A 54 15.46 -5.58 -11.27
CA GLU A 54 16.03 -6.86 -10.83
C GLU A 54 16.72 -6.70 -9.47
N SER A 55 17.54 -5.66 -9.32
CA SER A 55 18.20 -5.34 -8.05
C SER A 55 17.20 -4.97 -6.96
N LEU A 56 16.16 -4.19 -7.30
CA LEU A 56 15.08 -3.84 -6.39
C LEU A 56 14.32 -5.09 -5.89
N ASP A 57 13.92 -5.96 -6.80
CA ASP A 57 13.20 -7.19 -6.45
C ASP A 57 14.06 -8.12 -5.62
N THR A 58 15.34 -8.21 -5.91
CA THR A 58 16.31 -9.05 -5.17
C THR A 58 16.47 -8.55 -3.75
N ALA A 59 16.72 -7.27 -3.57
CA ALA A 59 16.89 -6.65 -2.23
C ALA A 59 15.58 -6.73 -1.42
N THR A 60 14.44 -6.49 -2.06
CA THR A 60 13.12 -6.56 -1.40
C THR A 60 12.81 -7.99 -0.95
N ARG A 61 13.08 -9.01 -1.77
CA ARG A 61 12.91 -10.42 -1.39
C ARG A 61 13.84 -10.83 -0.26
N ALA A 62 15.06 -10.30 -0.22
CA ALA A 62 15.98 -10.55 0.86
C ALA A 62 15.49 -9.94 2.18
N LEU A 63 15.00 -8.70 2.14
CA LEU A 63 14.39 -8.03 3.29
C LEU A 63 13.16 -8.81 3.79
N ASP A 64 12.22 -9.16 2.92
CA ASP A 64 11.03 -9.96 3.28
C ASP A 64 11.42 -11.26 3.99
N ARG A 65 12.44 -11.96 3.48
CA ARG A 65 12.91 -13.20 4.08
C ARG A 65 13.46 -12.98 5.49
N VAL A 66 14.28 -11.96 5.70
CA VAL A 66 14.84 -11.64 7.03
C VAL A 66 13.72 -11.26 7.99
N LEU A 67 12.77 -10.42 7.58
CA LEU A 67 11.64 -10.00 8.40
C LEU A 67 10.74 -11.17 8.79
N ARG A 68 10.45 -12.07 7.85
CA ARG A 68 9.62 -13.26 8.12
C ARG A 68 10.29 -14.25 9.05
N TRP A 69 11.57 -14.52 8.88
CA TRP A 69 12.33 -15.41 9.75
C TRP A 69 12.62 -14.83 11.14
N GLY A 70 12.62 -13.50 11.26
CA GLY A 70 12.76 -12.81 12.54
C GLY A 70 11.50 -12.84 13.40
N PHE A 71 10.35 -13.26 12.85
CA PHE A 71 9.05 -13.32 13.52
C PHE A 71 8.63 -12.02 14.20
N TYR A 72 9.04 -10.89 13.66
CA TYR A 72 8.71 -9.56 14.19
C TYR A 72 7.24 -9.20 14.02
N VAL A 73 6.57 -9.83 13.06
CA VAL A 73 5.17 -9.60 12.70
C VAL A 73 4.45 -10.92 12.54
N ILE A 74 3.21 -10.97 12.97
CA ILE A 74 2.29 -12.07 12.63
C ILE A 74 1.45 -11.58 11.44
N PRO A 75 1.72 -12.03 10.21
CA PRO A 75 0.93 -11.63 9.05
C PRO A 75 -0.44 -12.31 9.13
N HIS A 76 -1.50 -11.51 9.16
CA HIS A 76 -2.86 -12.03 9.22
C HIS A 76 -3.39 -12.33 7.82
N TYR A 77 -3.67 -11.29 7.08
CA TYR A 77 -4.22 -11.43 5.74
C TYR A 77 -3.92 -10.20 4.88
N HIS A 78 -4.01 -10.41 3.60
CA HIS A 78 -3.96 -9.39 2.58
C HIS A 78 -5.28 -9.40 1.81
N SER A 79 -5.82 -8.23 1.52
CA SER A 79 -6.94 -8.07 0.61
C SER A 79 -6.44 -7.57 -0.74
N GLY A 80 -6.64 -8.35 -1.79
CA GLY A 80 -6.36 -7.93 -3.17
C GLY A 80 -7.45 -7.05 -3.77
N GLU A 81 -8.52 -6.77 -3.02
CA GLU A 81 -9.68 -6.03 -3.50
C GLU A 81 -9.92 -4.79 -2.66
N THR A 82 -10.17 -3.68 -3.32
CA THR A 82 -10.70 -2.48 -2.68
C THR A 82 -12.22 -2.48 -2.82
N ARG A 83 -12.93 -2.58 -1.70
CA ARG A 83 -14.40 -2.55 -1.68
C ARG A 83 -14.86 -1.12 -1.49
N ILE A 84 -15.67 -0.64 -2.44
CA ILE A 84 -16.23 0.69 -2.43
C ILE A 84 -17.75 0.64 -2.53
N ALA A 85 -18.41 1.61 -1.92
CA ALA A 85 -19.83 1.85 -2.11
C ALA A 85 -19.99 3.25 -2.69
N VAL A 86 -20.60 3.33 -3.86
CA VAL A 86 -20.80 4.60 -4.57
C VAL A 86 -22.24 4.68 -5.07
N TRP A 87 -22.71 5.90 -5.27
CA TRP A 87 -23.99 6.10 -5.96
C TRP A 87 -23.86 5.71 -7.43
N ASP A 88 -24.84 4.99 -7.95
CA ASP A 88 -24.89 4.56 -9.35
C ASP A 88 -25.21 5.75 -10.30
N LYS A 89 -24.36 6.76 -10.22
CA LYS A 89 -24.39 7.94 -11.09
C LYS A 89 -23.05 8.25 -11.69
N PHE A 90 -22.02 7.48 -11.32
CA PHE A 90 -20.66 7.73 -11.80
C PHE A 90 -20.32 6.81 -12.96
N GLY A 91 -19.69 7.40 -13.99
CA GLY A 91 -18.93 6.70 -15.00
C GLY A 91 -17.46 6.68 -14.64
N TYR A 92 -16.73 5.70 -15.14
CA TYR A 92 -15.29 5.52 -14.93
C TYR A 92 -14.66 4.90 -16.18
N PRO A 93 -13.33 5.07 -16.37
CA PRO A 93 -12.65 4.53 -17.55
C PRO A 93 -12.60 3.01 -17.56
N GLU A 94 -12.68 2.43 -18.76
CA GLU A 94 -12.43 1.01 -19.01
C GLU A 94 -11.29 0.89 -20.04
N PRO A 95 -10.19 0.14 -19.74
CA PRO A 95 -9.97 -0.64 -18.52
C PRO A 95 -9.73 0.23 -17.28
N PHE A 96 -10.09 -0.30 -16.12
CA PHE A 96 -9.81 0.33 -14.83
C PHE A 96 -8.29 0.42 -14.60
N PRO A 97 -7.76 1.50 -13.99
CA PRO A 97 -6.34 1.58 -13.65
C PRO A 97 -5.90 0.40 -12.78
N ALA A 98 -4.76 -0.22 -13.15
CA ALA A 98 -4.32 -1.49 -12.55
C ALA A 98 -3.93 -1.38 -11.06
N TYR A 99 -3.53 -0.19 -10.60
CA TYR A 99 -2.89 -0.03 -9.28
C TYR A 99 -3.59 0.93 -8.33
N ALA A 100 -4.51 1.71 -8.81
CA ALA A 100 -5.23 2.66 -7.99
C ALA A 100 -6.63 2.92 -8.53
N MET A 101 -7.54 3.14 -7.62
CA MET A 101 -8.84 3.70 -7.96
C MET A 101 -8.67 5.22 -8.10
N ASP A 102 -8.39 5.65 -9.32
CA ASP A 102 -8.22 7.07 -9.65
C ASP A 102 -9.61 7.76 -9.71
N LEU A 103 -10.03 8.33 -8.58
CA LEU A 103 -11.31 9.02 -8.49
C LEU A 103 -11.36 10.30 -9.35
N ASP A 104 -10.22 10.88 -9.65
CA ASP A 104 -10.13 12.09 -10.49
C ASP A 104 -10.45 11.79 -11.96
N ALA A 105 -10.36 10.51 -12.35
CA ALA A 105 -10.78 10.02 -13.66
C ALA A 105 -12.28 9.69 -13.76
N TRP A 106 -13.04 9.85 -12.69
CA TRP A 106 -14.48 9.57 -12.68
C TRP A 106 -15.29 10.81 -13.08
N TRP A 107 -16.46 10.59 -13.69
CA TRP A 107 -17.38 11.65 -14.07
C TRP A 107 -18.80 11.33 -13.64
N VAL A 108 -19.64 12.35 -13.54
CA VAL A 108 -21.09 12.16 -13.35
C VAL A 108 -21.71 11.84 -14.70
N ASP A 109 -22.31 10.67 -14.81
CA ASP A 109 -23.10 10.24 -15.95
C ASP A 109 -24.52 10.79 -15.79
N SER A 110 -24.93 11.70 -16.65
CA SER A 110 -26.22 12.39 -16.55
C SER A 110 -27.43 11.46 -16.69
N GLU A 111 -27.31 10.41 -17.49
CA GLU A 111 -28.41 9.45 -17.69
C GLU A 111 -28.60 8.58 -16.44
N ARG A 112 -27.50 8.08 -15.86
CA ARG A 112 -27.50 7.33 -14.60
C ARG A 112 -28.00 8.20 -13.45
N GLU A 113 -27.56 9.44 -13.37
CA GLU A 113 -28.02 10.38 -12.33
C GLU A 113 -29.52 10.63 -12.43
N ALA A 114 -30.05 10.88 -13.63
CA ALA A 114 -31.49 11.05 -13.84
C ALA A 114 -32.29 9.78 -13.50
N ALA A 115 -31.75 8.59 -13.80
CA ALA A 115 -32.36 7.33 -13.44
C ALA A 115 -32.41 7.13 -11.92
N LEU A 116 -31.32 7.46 -11.22
CA LEU A 116 -31.23 7.40 -9.77
C LEU A 116 -32.24 8.35 -9.09
N GLN A 117 -32.37 9.59 -9.59
CA GLN A 117 -33.34 10.56 -9.08
C GLN A 117 -34.80 10.08 -9.27
N ARG A 118 -35.11 9.49 -10.44
CA ARG A 118 -36.46 8.89 -10.68
C ARG A 118 -36.76 7.76 -9.69
N ARG A 119 -35.78 6.91 -9.39
CA ARG A 119 -35.91 5.81 -8.42
C ARG A 119 -36.16 6.33 -7.00
N ASN A 120 -35.47 7.37 -6.59
CA ASN A 120 -35.59 7.94 -5.25
C ASN A 120 -36.92 8.68 -5.02
N ARG A 121 -37.54 9.26 -6.07
CA ARG A 121 -38.87 9.90 -5.98
C ARG A 121 -40.01 8.95 -5.83
N ARG A 122 -39.81 7.64 -6.09
CA ARG A 122 -40.83 6.60 -5.99
C ARG A 122 -40.84 5.85 -4.65
N ARG A 123 -39.91 6.19 -3.78
CA ARG A 123 -39.80 5.70 -2.40
C ARG A 123 -40.34 6.72 -1.41
#